data_7711185ff8d4d2fcb890e1c982dba6fa
#
_entry.id   7711185ff8d4d2fcb890e1c982dba6fa
#
_cell.length_a   1.000
_cell.length_b   1.000
_cell.length_c   1.000
_cell.angle_alpha   90.00
_cell.angle_beta   90.00
_cell.angle_gamma   90.00
#
_symmetry.space_group_name_H-M   'P 1'
#
loop_
_entity.id
_entity.type
_entity.pdbx_description
1 polymer ?
#
loop_
_entity_poly.entity_id
_entity_poly.type
_entity_poly.pdbx_seq_one_letter_code
_entity_poly.pdbx_strand_id
1 'polypeptide(L)'
;MLDTITPSFSQASPPRRVGVIGSFVWDIIHGRDPRDAAVEEWGGITYALGAFEAALPDSWEFAPIVKVGHDLAPQARDFLRKFSRIAPDYAPIEVPHPNNRVTLHYQSAERRFEKLSGGVPGWSWLGLKPLLSGIDALYVNLISGFELDLETAQLIRAHFKGPIYCDMHSLLLARQPDGLRSLQPLPDAGAWFRCFDLVQVNEDEMSMMAPDPLALAAMATAAGVKVLNVTLGKRGVVYVAAPRFERLADLDRRHIAPSTGAVRTELFPAIASRDLGSGDPTGCGDVWGATYFSCLLAGDDIRTAMQKAAAAAARNVDHRGATGLAQHLKGELSVK
;
A
#
# COMPACT_ATOMS: atom_id res chain seq x y z
N MET A 1 12.71 -35.56 -49.03
CA MET A 1 13.18 -34.96 -47.78
C MET A 1 12.09 -34.04 -47.30
N LEU A 2 11.39 -34.46 -46.26
CA LEU A 2 10.35 -33.62 -45.60
C LEU A 2 11.03 -32.91 -44.43
N ASP A 3 11.22 -31.59 -44.55
CA ASP A 3 11.74 -30.76 -43.46
C ASP A 3 10.70 -30.71 -42.33
N THR A 4 11.04 -31.35 -41.22
CA THR A 4 10.24 -31.30 -40.00
C THR A 4 10.48 -29.92 -39.34
N ILE A 5 9.56 -28.99 -39.53
CA ILE A 5 9.53 -27.71 -38.79
C ILE A 5 9.15 -28.05 -37.35
N THR A 6 10.13 -28.04 -36.46
CA THR A 6 9.89 -28.11 -35.01
C THR A 6 9.45 -26.70 -34.56
N PRO A 7 8.25 -26.53 -33.97
CA PRO A 7 7.88 -25.23 -33.44
C PRO A 7 8.77 -24.95 -32.23
N SER A 8 9.58 -23.89 -32.31
CA SER A 8 10.27 -23.34 -31.16
C SER A 8 9.23 -22.71 -30.22
N PHE A 9 8.87 -23.40 -29.17
CA PHE A 9 8.16 -22.76 -28.06
C PHE A 9 9.10 -21.73 -27.44
N SER A 10 8.88 -20.46 -27.72
CA SER A 10 9.46 -19.36 -26.96
C SER A 10 9.01 -19.55 -25.50
N GLN A 11 9.91 -19.98 -24.62
CA GLN A 11 9.64 -19.97 -23.19
C GLN A 11 9.44 -18.51 -22.78
N ALA A 12 8.19 -18.15 -22.48
CA ALA A 12 7.89 -16.84 -21.90
C ALA A 12 8.74 -16.70 -20.62
N SER A 13 9.42 -15.56 -20.48
CA SER A 13 10.14 -15.25 -19.24
C SER A 13 9.17 -15.33 -18.06
N PRO A 14 9.61 -15.84 -16.90
CA PRO A 14 8.74 -15.88 -15.72
C PRO A 14 8.25 -14.45 -15.37
N PRO A 15 7.03 -14.30 -14.84
CA PRO A 15 6.50 -13.01 -14.47
C PRO A 15 7.39 -12.35 -13.41
N ARG A 16 7.50 -11.04 -13.48
CA ARG A 16 8.17 -10.24 -12.44
C ARG A 16 7.30 -10.20 -11.20
N ARG A 17 7.90 -9.97 -10.03
CA ARG A 17 7.19 -10.04 -8.74
C ARG A 17 7.26 -8.74 -7.96
N VAL A 18 6.09 -8.27 -7.50
CA VAL A 18 6.01 -7.25 -6.46
C VAL A 18 5.72 -7.92 -5.10
N GLY A 19 6.65 -7.78 -4.16
CA GLY A 19 6.43 -8.19 -2.77
C GLY A 19 5.56 -7.16 -2.06
N VAL A 20 4.48 -7.60 -1.42
CA VAL A 20 3.52 -6.74 -0.73
C VAL A 20 3.62 -7.00 0.77
N ILE A 21 4.26 -6.08 1.50
CA ILE A 21 4.42 -6.15 2.95
C ILE A 21 3.32 -5.32 3.62
N GLY A 22 2.62 -5.91 4.59
CA GLY A 22 1.59 -5.24 5.36
C GLY A 22 0.93 -6.18 6.37
N SER A 23 -0.17 -5.74 6.96
CA SER A 23 -0.93 -6.52 7.95
C SER A 23 -2.32 -6.86 7.45
N PHE A 24 -2.71 -8.13 7.59
CA PHE A 24 -4.11 -8.51 7.59
C PHE A 24 -4.78 -7.97 8.84
N VAL A 25 -5.80 -7.16 8.68
CA VAL A 25 -6.59 -6.60 9.76
C VAL A 25 -8.04 -7.05 9.60
N TRP A 26 -8.68 -7.40 10.70
CA TRP A 26 -10.11 -7.62 10.75
C TRP A 26 -10.77 -6.37 11.31
N ASP A 27 -11.48 -5.64 10.48
CA ASP A 27 -12.17 -4.41 10.86
C ASP A 27 -13.50 -4.74 11.51
N ILE A 28 -13.78 -4.08 12.64
CA ILE A 28 -15.05 -4.13 13.37
C ILE A 28 -15.59 -2.70 13.40
N ILE A 29 -16.54 -2.42 12.52
CA ILE A 29 -17.01 -1.07 12.25
C ILE A 29 -18.34 -0.84 12.94
N HIS A 30 -18.36 0.02 13.95
CA HIS A 30 -19.57 0.50 14.61
C HIS A 30 -20.05 1.79 13.94
N GLY A 31 -21.30 1.76 13.45
CA GLY A 31 -22.00 2.92 12.92
C GLY A 31 -22.26 3.99 13.98
N ARG A 32 -22.91 5.08 13.57
CA ARG A 32 -23.31 6.17 14.49
C ARG A 32 -24.47 5.79 15.40
N ASP A 33 -25.36 4.92 14.93
CA ASP A 33 -26.43 4.40 15.74
C ASP A 33 -25.91 3.18 16.53
N PRO A 34 -25.86 3.25 17.87
CA PRO A 34 -25.37 2.14 18.70
C PRO A 34 -26.29 0.90 18.66
N ARG A 35 -27.47 0.99 18.03
CA ARG A 35 -28.39 -0.12 17.84
C ARG A 35 -28.06 -0.94 16.60
N ASP A 36 -27.29 -0.38 15.67
CA ASP A 36 -26.87 -1.09 14.49
C ASP A 36 -25.81 -2.13 14.85
N ALA A 37 -25.93 -3.32 14.27
CA ALA A 37 -24.89 -4.33 14.40
C ALA A 37 -23.57 -3.84 13.79
N ALA A 38 -22.46 -4.17 14.44
CA ALA A 38 -21.15 -3.90 13.87
C ALA A 38 -20.99 -4.66 12.55
N VAL A 39 -20.33 -4.02 11.59
CA VAL A 39 -19.93 -4.66 10.33
C VAL A 39 -18.51 -5.19 10.51
N GLU A 40 -18.35 -6.46 10.25
CA GLU A 40 -17.05 -7.14 10.36
C GLU A 40 -16.59 -7.60 8.99
N GLU A 41 -15.38 -7.20 8.61
CA GLU A 41 -14.83 -7.54 7.31
C GLU A 41 -13.29 -7.43 7.27
N TRP A 42 -12.68 -7.93 6.18
CA TRP A 42 -11.27 -7.72 5.94
C TRP A 42 -10.97 -6.26 5.64
N GLY A 43 -9.95 -5.72 6.34
CA GLY A 43 -9.37 -4.40 6.16
C GLY A 43 -7.86 -4.45 5.95
N GLY A 44 -7.23 -3.30 6.14
CA GLY A 44 -5.77 -3.18 6.03
C GLY A 44 -5.26 -3.52 4.64
N ILE A 45 -4.24 -4.39 4.58
CA ILE A 45 -3.54 -4.72 3.32
C ILE A 45 -4.44 -5.33 2.24
N THR A 46 -5.62 -5.85 2.61
CA THR A 46 -6.53 -6.50 1.65
C THR A 46 -7.05 -5.57 0.56
N TYR A 47 -7.19 -4.28 0.86
CA TYR A 47 -7.52 -3.26 -0.15
C TYR A 47 -6.41 -3.12 -1.20
N ALA A 48 -5.15 -3.04 -0.76
CA ALA A 48 -4.02 -2.98 -1.68
C ALA A 48 -3.89 -4.26 -2.51
N LEU A 49 -4.11 -5.45 -1.92
CA LEU A 49 -4.09 -6.72 -2.66
C LEU A 49 -5.18 -6.78 -3.73
N GLY A 50 -6.39 -6.30 -3.42
CA GLY A 50 -7.47 -6.16 -4.41
C GLY A 50 -7.11 -5.22 -5.56
N ALA A 51 -6.44 -4.12 -5.26
CA ALA A 51 -5.98 -3.17 -6.27
C ALA A 51 -4.83 -3.74 -7.13
N PHE A 52 -3.88 -4.49 -6.56
CA PHE A 52 -2.84 -5.20 -7.33
C PHE A 52 -3.44 -6.23 -8.27
N GLU A 53 -4.41 -7.03 -7.82
CA GLU A 53 -5.14 -7.97 -8.67
C GLU A 53 -5.81 -7.28 -9.87
N ALA A 54 -6.30 -6.05 -9.66
CA ALA A 54 -6.99 -5.30 -10.72
C ALA A 54 -6.05 -4.55 -11.67
N ALA A 55 -4.93 -4.02 -11.16
CA ALA A 55 -4.13 -3.01 -11.86
C ALA A 55 -2.75 -3.48 -12.34
N LEU A 56 -2.19 -4.58 -11.81
CA LEU A 56 -0.89 -5.07 -12.25
C LEU A 56 -0.91 -5.43 -13.75
N PRO A 57 0.16 -5.13 -14.50
CA PRO A 57 0.29 -5.62 -15.88
C PRO A 57 0.47 -7.14 -15.93
N ASP A 58 0.14 -7.77 -17.05
CA ASP A 58 0.15 -9.24 -17.21
C ASP A 58 1.53 -9.87 -17.00
N SER A 59 2.59 -9.10 -17.19
CA SER A 59 3.97 -9.54 -16.95
C SER A 59 4.37 -9.53 -15.47
N TRP A 60 3.45 -9.21 -14.55
CA TRP A 60 3.70 -9.14 -13.12
C TRP A 60 2.71 -10.01 -12.33
N GLU A 61 3.21 -10.57 -11.24
CA GLU A 61 2.43 -11.18 -10.17
C GLU A 61 2.77 -10.49 -8.82
N PHE A 62 1.91 -10.64 -7.82
CA PHE A 62 2.21 -10.12 -6.49
C PHE A 62 2.41 -11.24 -5.47
N ALA A 63 3.35 -11.02 -4.57
CA ALA A 63 3.73 -11.92 -3.50
C ALA A 63 3.33 -11.29 -2.15
N PRO A 64 2.24 -11.73 -1.49
CA PRO A 64 1.85 -11.21 -0.20
C PRO A 64 2.82 -11.69 0.89
N ILE A 65 3.65 -10.79 1.38
CA ILE A 65 4.58 -11.01 2.48
C ILE A 65 3.88 -10.57 3.77
N VAL A 66 2.98 -11.41 4.26
CA VAL A 66 2.06 -11.09 5.34
C VAL A 66 2.02 -12.19 6.39
N LYS A 67 1.72 -11.80 7.63
CA LYS A 67 1.41 -12.72 8.72
C LYS A 67 -0.08 -12.65 9.05
N VAL A 68 -0.62 -13.75 9.56
CA VAL A 68 -2.01 -13.84 9.99
C VAL A 68 -2.08 -14.59 11.32
N GLY A 69 -2.97 -14.16 12.21
CA GLY A 69 -3.23 -14.86 13.45
C GLY A 69 -3.92 -16.20 13.22
N HIS A 70 -3.65 -17.17 14.11
CA HIS A 70 -4.19 -18.54 14.00
C HIS A 70 -5.72 -18.58 13.88
N ASP A 71 -6.40 -17.64 14.51
CA ASP A 71 -7.87 -17.56 14.58
C ASP A 71 -8.54 -17.13 13.27
N LEU A 72 -7.80 -16.46 12.35
CA LEU A 72 -8.29 -16.02 11.04
C LEU A 72 -7.48 -16.60 9.86
N ALA A 73 -6.55 -17.52 10.11
CA ALA A 73 -5.71 -18.08 9.07
C ALA A 73 -6.49 -18.84 7.96
N PRO A 74 -7.54 -19.61 8.25
CA PRO A 74 -8.38 -20.22 7.20
C PRO A 74 -9.05 -19.17 6.31
N GLN A 75 -9.65 -18.13 6.92
CA GLN A 75 -10.34 -17.06 6.20
C GLN A 75 -9.39 -16.24 5.33
N ALA A 76 -8.15 -15.97 5.81
CA ALA A 76 -7.13 -15.29 5.03
C ALA A 76 -6.71 -16.10 3.81
N ARG A 77 -6.51 -17.42 3.95
CA ARG A 77 -6.24 -18.31 2.83
C ARG A 77 -7.38 -18.32 1.81
N ASP A 78 -8.63 -18.35 2.27
CA ASP A 78 -9.81 -18.33 1.39
C ASP A 78 -9.96 -16.99 0.68
N PHE A 79 -9.60 -15.88 1.33
CA PHE A 79 -9.55 -14.57 0.70
C PHE A 79 -8.51 -14.53 -0.44
N LEU A 80 -7.28 -15.01 -0.18
CA LEU A 80 -6.20 -15.00 -1.16
C LEU A 80 -6.45 -15.92 -2.35
N ARG A 81 -7.14 -17.05 -2.17
CA ARG A 81 -7.48 -17.97 -3.28
C ARG A 81 -8.36 -17.33 -4.36
N LYS A 82 -8.98 -16.19 -4.09
CA LYS A 82 -9.81 -15.46 -5.06
C LYS A 82 -8.99 -14.67 -6.07
N PHE A 83 -7.69 -14.52 -5.84
CA PHE A 83 -6.79 -13.78 -6.72
C PHE A 83 -6.09 -14.71 -7.71
N SER A 84 -6.03 -14.28 -8.96
CA SER A 84 -5.41 -15.02 -10.06
C SER A 84 -3.95 -14.65 -10.28
N ARG A 85 -3.53 -13.49 -9.79
CA ARG A 85 -2.18 -12.92 -9.98
C ARG A 85 -1.27 -13.09 -8.78
N ILE A 86 -1.68 -13.87 -7.80
CA ILE A 86 -0.85 -14.16 -6.63
C ILE A 86 0.27 -15.14 -7.00
N ALA A 87 1.49 -14.85 -6.58
CA ALA A 87 2.63 -15.74 -6.77
C ALA A 87 2.39 -17.09 -6.05
N PRO A 88 2.46 -18.24 -6.75
CA PRO A 88 1.96 -19.51 -6.23
C PRO A 88 2.76 -20.08 -5.04
N ASP A 89 3.99 -19.62 -4.86
CA ASP A 89 4.90 -20.01 -3.76
C ASP A 89 4.77 -19.13 -2.52
N TYR A 90 3.83 -18.14 -2.52
CA TYR A 90 3.59 -17.26 -1.39
C TYR A 90 2.25 -17.55 -0.73
N ALA A 91 2.29 -17.73 0.57
CA ALA A 91 1.11 -17.91 1.43
C ALA A 91 1.29 -17.08 2.71
N PRO A 92 0.19 -16.67 3.36
CA PRO A 92 0.28 -15.96 4.63
C PRO A 92 0.93 -16.86 5.69
N ILE A 93 1.87 -16.30 6.45
CA ILE A 93 2.53 -17.03 7.54
C ILE A 93 1.63 -16.97 8.77
N GLU A 94 1.14 -18.13 9.17
CA GLU A 94 0.34 -18.27 10.37
C GLU A 94 1.21 -18.13 11.63
N VAL A 95 0.74 -17.32 12.59
CA VAL A 95 1.39 -17.12 13.88
C VAL A 95 0.47 -17.52 15.04
N PRO A 96 1.03 -17.98 16.21
CA PRO A 96 0.22 -18.48 17.32
C PRO A 96 -0.49 -17.37 18.13
N HIS A 97 -0.58 -16.16 17.60
CA HIS A 97 -1.24 -15.02 18.22
C HIS A 97 -2.59 -14.77 17.58
N PRO A 98 -3.56 -14.13 18.28
CA PRO A 98 -4.77 -13.65 17.64
C PRO A 98 -4.46 -12.65 16.54
N ASN A 99 -5.26 -12.66 15.47
CA ASN A 99 -5.09 -11.72 14.37
C ASN A 99 -5.30 -10.27 14.83
N ASN A 100 -4.65 -9.35 14.14
CA ASN A 100 -4.86 -7.91 14.37
C ASN A 100 -6.30 -7.53 14.01
N ARG A 101 -6.95 -6.78 14.91
CA ARG A 101 -8.30 -6.25 14.74
C ARG A 101 -8.29 -4.76 14.99
N VAL A 102 -9.01 -4.05 14.14
CA VAL A 102 -9.25 -2.61 14.31
C VAL A 102 -10.72 -2.40 14.57
N THR A 103 -11.03 -1.84 15.74
CA THR A 103 -12.40 -1.44 16.08
C THR A 103 -12.55 0.06 15.80
N LEU A 104 -13.46 0.39 14.90
CA LEU A 104 -13.76 1.75 14.47
C LEU A 104 -15.09 2.20 15.06
N HIS A 105 -15.09 3.34 15.75
CA HIS A 105 -16.30 3.98 16.26
C HIS A 105 -16.45 5.36 15.60
N TYR A 106 -17.45 5.50 14.74
CA TYR A 106 -17.74 6.77 14.09
C TYR A 106 -18.53 7.68 15.02
N GLN A 107 -17.95 8.84 15.38
CA GLN A 107 -18.61 9.92 16.13
C GLN A 107 -19.31 10.91 15.19
N SER A 108 -18.70 11.15 14.02
CA SER A 108 -19.24 12.01 12.96
C SER A 108 -18.82 11.45 11.59
N ALA A 109 -19.18 12.14 10.50
CA ALA A 109 -18.72 11.76 9.15
C ALA A 109 -17.18 11.79 9.01
N GLU A 110 -16.51 12.56 9.86
CA GLU A 110 -15.08 12.86 9.74
C GLU A 110 -14.27 12.48 11.00
N ARG A 111 -14.95 12.14 12.11
CA ARG A 111 -14.28 11.77 13.37
C ARG A 111 -14.61 10.33 13.75
N ARG A 112 -13.55 9.55 13.90
CA ARG A 112 -13.62 8.17 14.39
C ARG A 112 -12.57 7.94 15.47
N PHE A 113 -12.87 7.06 16.41
CA PHE A 113 -11.87 6.45 17.28
C PHE A 113 -11.48 5.10 16.72
N GLU A 114 -10.23 4.81 16.85
CA GLU A 114 -9.64 3.58 16.35
C GLU A 114 -8.92 2.87 17.49
N LYS A 115 -9.29 1.61 17.74
CA LYS A 115 -8.61 0.73 18.68
C LYS A 115 -8.00 -0.45 17.96
N LEU A 116 -6.70 -0.68 18.17
CA LEU A 116 -6.00 -1.84 17.66
C LEU A 116 -5.83 -2.88 18.76
N SER A 117 -6.25 -4.10 18.46
CA SER A 117 -6.06 -5.30 19.28
C SER A 117 -5.42 -6.42 18.46
N GLY A 118 -5.19 -7.56 19.08
CA GLY A 118 -4.49 -8.70 18.47
C GLY A 118 -3.02 -8.75 18.86
N GLY A 119 -2.25 -9.61 18.21
CA GLY A 119 -0.85 -9.88 18.62
C GLY A 119 0.05 -10.36 17.50
N VAL A 120 -0.35 -10.22 16.23
CA VAL A 120 0.50 -10.56 15.09
C VAL A 120 1.73 -9.68 15.12
N PRO A 121 2.94 -10.24 15.26
CA PRO A 121 4.17 -9.45 15.41
C PRO A 121 4.64 -8.90 14.04
N GLY A 122 5.37 -7.79 14.06
CA GLY A 122 6.10 -7.28 12.91
C GLY A 122 7.16 -8.25 12.39
N TRP A 123 7.80 -7.88 11.29
CA TRP A 123 8.87 -8.66 10.68
C TRP A 123 10.22 -8.33 11.33
N SER A 124 10.99 -9.35 11.65
CA SER A 124 12.42 -9.22 11.82
C SER A 124 13.14 -9.40 10.49
N TRP A 125 14.32 -8.83 10.33
CA TRP A 125 15.14 -9.02 9.13
C TRP A 125 15.39 -10.48 8.80
N LEU A 126 15.71 -11.31 9.83
CA LEU A 126 15.97 -12.74 9.61
C LEU A 126 14.76 -13.48 9.05
N GLY A 127 13.56 -13.13 9.49
CA GLY A 127 12.33 -13.73 8.97
C GLY A 127 11.96 -13.23 7.57
N LEU A 128 12.27 -11.97 7.26
CA LEU A 128 11.88 -11.32 6.02
C LEU A 128 12.86 -11.62 4.87
N LYS A 129 14.17 -11.65 5.16
CA LYS A 129 15.23 -11.79 4.15
C LYS A 129 14.99 -12.92 3.13
N PRO A 130 14.65 -14.17 3.52
CA PRO A 130 14.43 -15.25 2.57
C PRO A 130 13.22 -15.01 1.65
N LEU A 131 12.21 -14.27 2.11
CA LEU A 131 11.00 -13.96 1.35
C LEU A 131 11.23 -12.88 0.28
N LEU A 132 12.35 -12.18 0.32
CA LEU A 132 12.72 -11.18 -0.67
C LEU A 132 13.45 -11.78 -1.89
N SER A 133 13.74 -13.08 -1.86
CA SER A 133 14.36 -13.76 -2.99
C SER A 133 13.37 -13.85 -4.15
N GLY A 134 13.79 -13.43 -5.35
CA GLY A 134 12.92 -13.44 -6.53
C GLY A 134 11.87 -12.33 -6.57
N ILE A 135 11.97 -11.34 -5.67
CA ILE A 135 11.15 -10.12 -5.69
C ILE A 135 11.86 -9.03 -6.49
N ASP A 136 11.16 -8.40 -7.44
CA ASP A 136 11.68 -7.34 -8.31
C ASP A 136 11.34 -5.93 -7.80
N ALA A 137 10.24 -5.77 -7.08
CA ALA A 137 9.78 -4.52 -6.50
C ALA A 137 9.13 -4.75 -5.13
N LEU A 138 9.15 -3.76 -4.23
CA LEU A 138 8.48 -3.84 -2.93
C LEU A 138 7.43 -2.74 -2.78
N TYR A 139 6.27 -3.15 -2.30
CA TYR A 139 5.24 -2.29 -1.78
C TYR A 139 5.12 -2.55 -0.28
N VAL A 140 5.41 -1.53 0.51
CA VAL A 140 5.32 -1.57 1.98
C VAL A 140 4.17 -0.71 2.42
N ASN A 141 3.21 -1.30 3.14
CA ASN A 141 2.10 -0.57 3.73
C ASN A 141 2.08 -0.82 5.24
N LEU A 142 2.36 0.24 6.01
CA LEU A 142 2.51 0.16 7.45
C LEU A 142 1.16 0.29 8.17
N ILE A 143 0.24 -0.64 7.87
CA ILE A 143 -1.16 -0.67 8.32
C ILE A 143 -1.27 -0.72 9.85
N SER A 144 -0.47 -1.55 10.50
CA SER A 144 -0.46 -1.65 11.97
C SER A 144 0.51 -0.65 12.61
N GLY A 145 1.48 -0.14 11.83
CA GLY A 145 2.52 0.76 12.28
C GLY A 145 3.73 0.07 12.91
N PHE A 146 3.73 -1.25 12.96
CA PHE A 146 4.84 -2.07 13.48
C PHE A 146 5.16 -3.28 12.59
N GLU A 147 4.75 -3.26 11.33
CA GLU A 147 5.16 -4.27 10.33
C GLU A 147 6.67 -4.36 10.22
N LEU A 148 7.33 -3.22 10.28
CA LEU A 148 8.78 -3.06 10.26
C LEU A 148 9.20 -2.11 11.38
N ASP A 149 10.33 -2.38 12.00
CA ASP A 149 11.10 -1.37 12.72
C ASP A 149 12.08 -0.66 11.77
N LEU A 150 12.65 0.45 12.23
CA LEU A 150 13.57 1.24 11.40
C LEU A 150 14.81 0.44 10.99
N GLU A 151 15.35 -0.40 11.89
CA GLU A 151 16.52 -1.24 11.61
C GLU A 151 16.21 -2.24 10.49
N THR A 152 15.07 -2.92 10.54
CA THR A 152 14.62 -3.84 9.48
C THR A 152 14.42 -3.11 8.15
N ALA A 153 13.82 -1.91 8.16
CA ALA A 153 13.65 -1.09 6.96
C ALA A 153 15.00 -0.67 6.34
N GLN A 154 15.98 -0.31 7.16
CA GLN A 154 17.34 0.01 6.72
C GLN A 154 18.03 -1.23 6.13
N LEU A 155 17.86 -2.41 6.70
CA LEU A 155 18.40 -3.66 6.20
C LEU A 155 17.74 -4.07 4.86
N ILE A 156 16.43 -3.87 4.71
CA ILE A 156 15.76 -4.01 3.41
C ILE A 156 16.44 -3.09 2.38
N ARG A 157 16.59 -1.81 2.71
CA ARG A 157 17.22 -0.84 1.80
C ARG A 157 18.63 -1.23 1.39
N ALA A 158 19.43 -1.74 2.32
CA ALA A 158 20.81 -2.14 2.09
C ALA A 158 20.92 -3.36 1.15
N HIS A 159 19.99 -4.30 1.22
CA HIS A 159 20.08 -5.59 0.53
C HIS A 159 19.15 -5.72 -0.67
N PHE A 160 18.03 -5.02 -0.70
CA PHE A 160 17.07 -5.07 -1.80
C PHE A 160 17.41 -4.03 -2.88
N LYS A 161 17.42 -4.46 -4.15
CA LYS A 161 17.86 -3.62 -5.29
C LYS A 161 16.70 -3.05 -6.12
N GLY A 162 15.52 -3.66 -6.05
CA GLY A 162 14.33 -3.19 -6.77
C GLY A 162 13.76 -1.89 -6.19
N PRO A 163 12.81 -1.22 -6.86
CA PRO A 163 12.12 -0.06 -6.33
C PRO A 163 11.32 -0.41 -5.07
N ILE A 164 11.29 0.52 -4.11
CA ILE A 164 10.54 0.38 -2.86
C ILE A 164 9.56 1.54 -2.73
N TYR A 165 8.28 1.20 -2.74
CA TYR A 165 7.19 2.11 -2.38
C TYR A 165 6.82 1.90 -0.92
N CYS A 166 6.50 2.98 -0.19
CA CYS A 166 5.99 2.91 1.17
C CYS A 166 4.80 3.84 1.38
N ASP A 167 3.68 3.28 1.83
CA ASP A 167 2.64 4.03 2.51
C ASP A 167 2.95 4.03 4.01
N MET A 168 3.28 5.19 4.57
CA MET A 168 3.72 5.32 5.96
C MET A 168 2.56 5.15 6.95
N HIS A 169 1.36 5.49 6.53
CA HIS A 169 0.10 5.21 7.19
C HIS A 169 0.20 5.21 8.73
N SER A 170 0.00 4.07 9.34
CA SER A 170 -0.08 3.92 10.80
C SER A 170 1.26 3.94 11.53
N LEU A 171 2.38 4.15 10.84
CA LEU A 171 3.67 4.36 11.51
C LEU A 171 3.64 5.58 12.45
N LEU A 172 2.76 6.56 12.14
CA LEU A 172 2.54 7.76 12.94
C LEU A 172 1.43 7.60 13.99
N LEU A 173 0.89 6.38 14.17
CA LEU A 173 -0.15 6.12 15.15
C LEU A 173 0.42 5.40 16.38
N ALA A 174 0.58 6.12 17.48
CA ALA A 174 0.92 5.51 18.77
C ALA A 174 -0.22 4.64 19.27
N ARG A 175 0.12 3.47 19.80
CA ARG A 175 -0.83 2.59 20.47
C ARG A 175 -0.76 2.82 21.98
N GLN A 176 -1.87 3.24 22.57
CA GLN A 176 -2.04 3.36 24.02
C GLN A 176 -2.19 1.98 24.68
N PRO A 177 -2.00 1.86 26.00
CA PRO A 177 -2.18 0.58 26.71
C PRO A 177 -3.58 -0.05 26.54
N ASP A 178 -4.63 0.76 26.35
CA ASP A 178 -6.00 0.30 26.09
C ASP A 178 -6.28 0.00 24.62
N GLY A 179 -5.26 0.09 23.75
CA GLY A 179 -5.34 -0.14 22.33
C GLY A 179 -5.76 1.08 21.49
N LEU A 180 -6.15 2.20 22.11
CA LEU A 180 -6.49 3.44 21.39
C LEU A 180 -5.27 3.92 20.60
N ARG A 181 -5.51 4.37 19.37
CA ARG A 181 -4.48 4.91 18.49
C ARG A 181 -4.61 6.42 18.37
N SER A 182 -3.48 7.10 18.41
CA SER A 182 -3.42 8.55 18.26
C SER A 182 -2.23 8.97 17.42
N LEU A 183 -2.42 9.97 16.57
CA LEU A 183 -1.33 10.57 15.80
C LEU A 183 -0.25 11.13 16.73
N GLN A 184 1.00 10.88 16.35
CA GLN A 184 2.17 11.42 17.04
C GLN A 184 3.28 11.73 16.05
N PRO A 185 4.20 12.66 16.39
CA PRO A 185 5.39 12.89 15.60
C PRO A 185 6.18 11.61 15.37
N LEU A 186 6.70 11.44 14.15
CA LEU A 186 7.55 10.31 13.81
C LEU A 186 9.01 10.62 14.19
N PRO A 187 9.60 9.93 15.16
CA PRO A 187 11.03 10.05 15.41
C PRO A 187 11.83 9.63 14.18
N ASP A 188 12.92 10.34 13.91
CA ASP A 188 13.84 10.02 12.83
C ASP A 188 13.20 9.89 11.43
N ALA A 189 12.17 10.71 11.12
CA ALA A 189 11.46 10.70 9.84
C ALA A 189 12.41 10.69 8.63
N GLY A 190 13.52 11.44 8.70
CA GLY A 190 14.54 11.43 7.67
C GLY A 190 15.26 10.07 7.51
N ALA A 191 15.40 9.28 8.59
CA ALA A 191 15.96 7.94 8.51
C ALA A 191 14.97 6.96 7.83
N TRP A 192 13.69 7.07 8.14
CA TRP A 192 12.64 6.33 7.45
C TRP A 192 12.58 6.67 5.97
N PHE A 193 12.61 7.93 5.58
CA PHE A 193 12.61 8.35 4.17
C PHE A 193 13.79 7.78 3.39
N ARG A 194 14.98 7.62 4.00
CA ARG A 194 16.12 6.97 3.34
C ARG A 194 15.90 5.52 2.97
N CYS A 195 14.90 4.87 3.55
CA CYS A 195 14.60 3.46 3.27
C CYS A 195 13.79 3.25 1.99
N PHE A 196 13.14 4.29 1.44
CA PHE A 196 12.14 4.15 0.39
C PHE A 196 12.45 5.06 -0.82
N ASP A 197 12.00 4.63 -2.00
CA ASP A 197 12.15 5.44 -3.23
C ASP A 197 10.92 6.32 -3.46
N LEU A 198 9.72 5.79 -3.18
CA LEU A 198 8.46 6.48 -3.28
C LEU A 198 7.76 6.40 -1.92
N VAL A 199 7.21 7.51 -1.48
CA VAL A 199 6.54 7.60 -0.17
C VAL A 199 5.15 8.19 -0.34
N GLN A 200 4.18 7.62 0.35
CA GLN A 200 2.83 8.13 0.51
C GLN A 200 2.58 8.47 1.98
N VAL A 201 1.93 9.60 2.21
CA VAL A 201 1.38 10.02 3.49
C VAL A 201 0.05 10.70 3.25
N ASN A 202 -0.79 10.80 4.28
CA ASN A 202 -1.94 11.70 4.23
C ASN A 202 -1.61 13.06 4.87
N GLU A 203 -2.54 14.00 4.79
CA GLU A 203 -2.37 15.36 5.30
C GLU A 203 -2.13 15.41 6.81
N ASP A 204 -2.84 14.59 7.57
CA ASP A 204 -2.70 14.54 9.03
C ASP A 204 -1.32 13.98 9.43
N GLU A 205 -0.87 12.93 8.77
CA GLU A 205 0.46 12.33 8.93
C GLU A 205 1.56 13.33 8.55
N MET A 206 1.38 14.04 7.43
CA MET A 206 2.29 15.11 7.01
C MET A 206 2.49 16.15 8.12
N SER A 207 1.40 16.58 8.75
CA SER A 207 1.43 17.61 9.81
C SER A 207 2.20 17.16 11.05
N MET A 208 2.33 15.85 11.29
CA MET A 208 3.11 15.29 12.41
C MET A 208 4.62 15.24 12.13
N MET A 209 5.04 15.36 10.87
CA MET A 209 6.45 15.24 10.48
C MET A 209 7.11 16.58 10.18
N ALA A 210 6.35 17.55 9.70
CA ALA A 210 6.89 18.87 9.31
C ALA A 210 5.86 19.99 9.50
N PRO A 211 6.31 21.23 9.77
CA PRO A 211 5.41 22.36 10.00
C PRO A 211 4.64 22.78 8.74
N ASP A 212 5.14 22.46 7.56
CA ASP A 212 4.53 22.78 6.28
C ASP A 212 4.94 21.78 5.18
N PRO A 213 4.19 21.69 4.08
CA PRO A 213 4.46 20.73 2.99
C PRO A 213 5.82 20.91 2.32
N LEU A 214 6.36 22.12 2.25
CA LEU A 214 7.66 22.38 1.63
C LEU A 214 8.80 21.87 2.51
N ALA A 215 8.68 22.02 3.83
CA ALA A 215 9.64 21.48 4.78
C ALA A 215 9.66 19.94 4.70
N LEU A 216 8.49 19.28 4.60
CA LEU A 216 8.43 17.84 4.40
C LEU A 216 9.05 17.41 3.06
N ALA A 217 8.73 18.11 1.98
CA ALA A 217 9.28 17.85 0.65
C ALA A 217 10.81 18.00 0.63
N ALA A 218 11.34 19.01 1.28
CA ALA A 218 12.79 19.22 1.41
C ALA A 218 13.45 18.08 2.19
N MET A 219 12.85 17.64 3.29
CA MET A 219 13.34 16.50 4.08
C MET A 219 13.33 15.20 3.27
N ALA A 220 12.23 14.89 2.59
CA ALA A 220 12.09 13.70 1.77
C ALA A 220 13.10 13.70 0.61
N THR A 221 13.23 14.82 -0.11
CA THR A 221 14.17 14.96 -1.22
C THR A 221 15.62 14.84 -0.77
N ALA A 222 15.98 15.48 0.36
CA ALA A 222 17.31 15.36 0.95
C ALA A 222 17.63 13.92 1.40
N ALA A 223 16.62 13.16 1.79
CA ALA A 223 16.76 11.74 2.13
C ALA A 223 16.85 10.82 0.90
N GLY A 224 16.62 11.34 -0.31
CA GLY A 224 16.71 10.59 -1.57
C GLY A 224 15.40 10.02 -2.09
N VAL A 225 14.26 10.35 -1.47
CA VAL A 225 12.93 10.02 -1.98
C VAL A 225 12.75 10.64 -3.37
N LYS A 226 12.29 9.84 -4.32
CA LYS A 226 12.06 10.26 -5.70
C LYS A 226 10.68 10.87 -5.92
N VAL A 227 9.68 10.36 -5.22
CA VAL A 227 8.33 10.94 -5.20
C VAL A 227 7.76 10.87 -3.79
N LEU A 228 7.37 12.01 -3.27
CA LEU A 228 6.52 12.13 -2.08
C LEU A 228 5.09 12.43 -2.54
N ASN A 229 4.14 11.58 -2.17
CA ASN A 229 2.72 11.75 -2.41
C ASN A 229 2.02 12.12 -1.10
N VAL A 230 1.24 13.20 -1.11
CA VAL A 230 0.41 13.61 0.02
C VAL A 230 -1.06 13.52 -0.38
N THR A 231 -1.78 12.56 0.18
CA THR A 231 -3.22 12.40 -0.08
C THR A 231 -4.02 13.39 0.77
N LEU A 232 -4.99 14.08 0.14
CA LEU A 232 -5.78 15.16 0.71
C LEU A 232 -7.28 14.82 0.74
N GLY A 233 -7.62 13.54 0.76
CA GLY A 233 -9.01 13.05 0.72
C GLY A 233 -9.76 13.57 -0.51
N LYS A 234 -10.89 14.23 -0.31
CA LYS A 234 -11.75 14.77 -1.39
C LYS A 234 -11.07 15.84 -2.26
N ARG A 235 -9.95 16.40 -1.82
CA ARG A 235 -9.18 17.40 -2.60
C ARG A 235 -8.20 16.75 -3.57
N GLY A 236 -7.96 15.44 -3.45
CA GLY A 236 -7.05 14.72 -4.34
C GLY A 236 -5.69 14.44 -3.73
N VAL A 237 -4.64 14.53 -4.53
CA VAL A 237 -3.26 14.20 -4.13
C VAL A 237 -2.30 15.25 -4.66
N VAL A 238 -1.41 15.74 -3.80
CA VAL A 238 -0.23 16.52 -4.21
C VAL A 238 0.97 15.59 -4.27
N TYR A 239 1.76 15.69 -5.31
CA TYR A 239 3.06 15.04 -5.34
C TYR A 239 4.20 16.06 -5.40
N VAL A 240 5.36 15.65 -4.88
CA VAL A 240 6.63 16.31 -5.08
C VAL A 240 7.60 15.28 -5.64
N ALA A 241 8.05 15.47 -6.89
CA ALA A 241 9.01 14.59 -7.54
C ALA A 241 10.40 15.22 -7.57
N ALA A 242 11.41 14.39 -7.35
CA ALA A 242 12.81 14.76 -7.51
C ALA A 242 13.08 15.23 -8.95
N PRO A 243 14.07 16.11 -9.16
CA PRO A 243 14.44 16.58 -10.50
C PRO A 243 14.66 15.42 -11.47
N ARG A 244 14.09 15.51 -12.68
CA ARG A 244 14.21 14.53 -13.78
C ARG A 244 13.62 13.15 -13.52
N PHE A 245 12.96 12.92 -12.39
CA PHE A 245 12.29 11.64 -12.13
C PHE A 245 10.86 11.69 -12.69
N GLU A 246 10.54 10.87 -13.68
CA GLU A 246 9.24 10.78 -14.32
C GLU A 246 8.68 9.36 -14.32
N ARG A 247 9.55 8.36 -14.36
CA ARG A 247 9.20 6.93 -14.45
C ARG A 247 10.10 6.11 -13.55
N LEU A 248 9.70 4.88 -13.23
CA LEU A 248 10.58 3.98 -12.47
C LEU A 248 11.89 3.65 -13.23
N ALA A 249 11.89 3.72 -14.55
CA ALA A 249 13.12 3.56 -15.34
C ALA A 249 14.18 4.62 -15.02
N ASP A 250 13.77 5.79 -14.52
CA ASP A 250 14.67 6.89 -14.13
C ASP A 250 15.30 6.67 -12.73
N LEU A 251 14.97 5.56 -12.06
CA LEU A 251 15.48 5.29 -10.72
C LEU A 251 16.95 4.92 -10.76
N ASP A 252 17.81 5.87 -10.43
CA ASP A 252 19.24 5.65 -10.23
C ASP A 252 19.60 5.76 -8.74
N ARG A 253 20.01 4.63 -8.16
CA ARG A 253 20.45 4.54 -6.77
C ARG A 253 21.97 4.65 -6.60
N ARG A 254 22.72 4.61 -7.69
CA ARG A 254 24.19 4.71 -7.66
C ARG A 254 24.63 6.13 -7.36
N HIS A 255 23.79 7.11 -7.65
CA HIS A 255 24.03 8.52 -7.37
C HIS A 255 23.08 9.00 -6.26
N ILE A 256 23.47 8.78 -5.02
CA ILE A 256 22.83 9.37 -3.82
C ILE A 256 23.33 10.82 -3.63
N ALA A 257 23.72 11.50 -4.68
CA ALA A 257 23.94 12.93 -4.60
C ALA A 257 22.59 13.64 -4.45
N PRO A 258 22.47 14.68 -3.61
CA PRO A 258 21.29 15.52 -3.58
C PRO A 258 20.93 15.91 -5.01
N SER A 259 19.71 15.63 -5.42
CA SER A 259 19.26 15.98 -6.76
C SER A 259 19.34 17.49 -6.91
N THR A 260 20.32 17.99 -7.67
CA THR A 260 20.42 19.42 -7.97
C THR A 260 19.42 19.76 -9.08
N GLY A 261 18.51 20.66 -8.82
CA GLY A 261 17.50 21.13 -9.77
C GLY A 261 16.16 21.38 -9.13
N ALA A 262 15.22 21.92 -9.91
CA ALA A 262 13.88 22.19 -9.44
C ALA A 262 13.09 20.89 -9.24
N VAL A 263 12.44 20.75 -8.09
CA VAL A 263 11.44 19.70 -7.87
C VAL A 263 10.21 20.02 -8.72
N ARG A 264 9.49 18.97 -9.10
CA ARG A 264 8.20 19.13 -9.78
C ARG A 264 7.08 18.79 -8.78
N THR A 265 6.09 19.66 -8.72
CA THR A 265 4.91 19.45 -7.87
C THR A 265 3.65 19.79 -8.63
N GLU A 266 2.58 19.05 -8.36
CA GLU A 266 1.27 19.28 -8.95
C GLU A 266 0.19 18.72 -8.00
N LEU A 267 -0.96 19.40 -7.97
CA LEU A 267 -2.18 18.90 -7.35
C LEU A 267 -3.02 18.17 -8.40
N PHE A 268 -3.24 16.88 -8.19
CA PHE A 268 -4.23 16.10 -8.92
C PHE A 268 -5.55 16.12 -8.16
N PRO A 269 -6.62 16.72 -8.69
CA PRO A 269 -7.91 16.74 -8.03
C PRO A 269 -8.48 15.33 -7.91
N ALA A 270 -9.24 15.07 -6.85
CA ALA A 270 -9.98 13.82 -6.73
C ALA A 270 -11.02 13.70 -7.84
N ILE A 271 -11.21 12.48 -8.34
CA ILE A 271 -12.29 12.15 -9.23
C ILE A 271 -13.53 11.91 -8.38
N ALA A 272 -14.65 12.54 -8.74
CA ALA A 272 -15.92 12.33 -8.03
C ALA A 272 -16.37 10.87 -8.18
N SER A 273 -16.74 10.25 -7.05
CA SER A 273 -17.43 8.97 -7.06
C SER A 273 -18.83 9.12 -7.66
N ARG A 274 -19.41 8.03 -8.13
CA ARG A 274 -20.78 8.02 -8.67
C ARG A 274 -21.82 8.22 -7.57
N ASP A 275 -21.50 7.77 -6.37
CA ASP A 275 -22.39 7.81 -5.21
C ASP A 275 -22.15 9.09 -4.39
N LEU A 276 -22.96 10.11 -4.63
CA LEU A 276 -22.78 11.48 -4.11
C LEU A 276 -23.11 11.66 -2.61
N GLY A 277 -23.14 10.62 -1.79
CA GLY A 277 -23.46 10.82 -0.37
C GLY A 277 -23.37 9.65 0.57
N SER A 278 -23.27 8.43 0.07
CA SER A 278 -23.30 7.20 0.88
C SER A 278 -22.01 6.35 0.76
N GLY A 279 -21.04 6.78 -0.05
CA GLY A 279 -19.82 6.03 -0.33
C GLY A 279 -18.92 5.85 0.89
N ASP A 280 -18.20 4.74 0.91
CA ASP A 280 -17.24 4.40 1.97
C ASP A 280 -15.79 4.72 1.52
N PRO A 281 -15.12 5.73 2.15
CA PRO A 281 -13.76 6.08 1.81
C PRO A 281 -12.70 5.12 2.38
N THR A 282 -13.09 4.10 3.13
CA THR A 282 -12.15 3.14 3.73
C THR A 282 -11.33 2.45 2.65
N GLY A 283 -10.03 2.36 2.84
CA GLY A 283 -9.12 1.73 1.88
C GLY A 283 -8.80 2.56 0.62
N CYS A 284 -9.37 3.78 0.45
CA CYS A 284 -9.07 4.61 -0.73
C CYS A 284 -7.58 4.93 -0.88
N GLY A 285 -6.87 5.19 0.22
CA GLY A 285 -5.42 5.40 0.22
C GLY A 285 -4.66 4.18 -0.24
N ASP A 286 -5.03 3.00 0.26
CA ASP A 286 -4.42 1.71 -0.10
C ASP A 286 -4.65 1.37 -1.57
N VAL A 287 -5.87 1.54 -2.05
CA VAL A 287 -6.24 1.31 -3.47
C VAL A 287 -5.49 2.29 -4.37
N TRP A 288 -5.43 3.56 -3.96
CA TRP A 288 -4.70 4.59 -4.70
C TRP A 288 -3.22 4.23 -4.82
N GLY A 289 -2.55 3.94 -3.69
CA GLY A 289 -1.12 3.64 -3.64
C GLY A 289 -0.75 2.38 -4.42
N ALA A 290 -1.50 1.29 -4.26
CA ALA A 290 -1.27 0.05 -4.97
C ALA A 290 -1.50 0.19 -6.49
N THR A 291 -2.55 0.91 -6.91
CA THR A 291 -2.81 1.20 -8.32
C THR A 291 -1.74 2.11 -8.91
N TYR A 292 -1.35 3.18 -8.19
CA TYR A 292 -0.28 4.09 -8.61
C TYR A 292 1.02 3.33 -8.86
N PHE A 293 1.44 2.50 -7.90
CA PHE A 293 2.66 1.72 -8.04
C PHE A 293 2.56 0.69 -9.16
N SER A 294 1.43 0.01 -9.34
CA SER A 294 1.17 -0.91 -10.46
C SER A 294 1.34 -0.22 -11.82
N CYS A 295 0.82 0.99 -11.97
CA CYS A 295 0.96 1.78 -13.19
C CYS A 295 2.42 2.18 -13.46
N LEU A 296 3.17 2.56 -12.44
CA LEU A 296 4.60 2.83 -12.57
C LEU A 296 5.41 1.57 -12.95
N LEU A 297 5.04 0.40 -12.40
CA LEU A 297 5.63 -0.89 -12.79
C LEU A 297 5.30 -1.27 -14.23
N ALA A 298 4.15 -0.83 -14.74
CA ALA A 298 3.77 -0.95 -16.16
C ALA A 298 4.58 -0.04 -17.11
N GLY A 299 5.33 0.93 -16.55
CA GLY A 299 6.12 1.89 -17.31
C GLY A 299 5.41 3.23 -17.56
N ASP A 300 4.25 3.46 -16.96
CA ASP A 300 3.58 4.76 -16.99
C ASP A 300 4.46 5.85 -16.34
N ASP A 301 4.29 7.09 -16.79
CA ASP A 301 4.84 8.24 -16.08
C ASP A 301 3.98 8.59 -14.84
N ILE A 302 4.55 9.44 -13.96
CA ILE A 302 3.90 9.86 -12.71
C ILE A 302 2.48 10.37 -12.97
N ARG A 303 2.29 11.23 -13.98
CA ARG A 303 1.01 11.88 -14.27
C ARG A 303 -0.05 10.87 -14.69
N THR A 304 0.29 9.97 -15.60
CA THR A 304 -0.59 8.88 -16.05
C THR A 304 -0.94 7.95 -14.90
N ALA A 305 0.05 7.57 -14.09
CA ALA A 305 -0.16 6.73 -12.91
C ALA A 305 -1.09 7.40 -11.88
N MET A 306 -0.93 8.71 -11.63
CA MET A 306 -1.81 9.51 -10.76
C MET A 306 -3.27 9.51 -11.22
N GLN A 307 -3.49 9.70 -12.53
CA GLN A 307 -4.85 9.70 -13.10
C GLN A 307 -5.55 8.35 -12.93
N LYS A 308 -4.83 7.26 -13.23
CA LYS A 308 -5.35 5.89 -13.07
C LYS A 308 -5.64 5.56 -11.60
N ALA A 309 -4.73 5.93 -10.70
CA ALA A 309 -4.90 5.73 -9.26
C ALA A 309 -6.08 6.53 -8.70
N ALA A 310 -6.26 7.79 -9.12
CA ALA A 310 -7.41 8.60 -8.71
C ALA A 310 -8.74 7.97 -9.19
N ALA A 311 -8.78 7.42 -10.41
CA ALA A 311 -9.95 6.72 -10.91
C ALA A 311 -10.26 5.43 -10.12
N ALA A 312 -9.23 4.67 -9.75
CA ALA A 312 -9.40 3.47 -8.92
C ALA A 312 -9.90 3.82 -7.51
N ALA A 313 -9.34 4.84 -6.87
CA ALA A 313 -9.78 5.30 -5.56
C ALA A 313 -11.24 5.81 -5.59
N ALA A 314 -11.65 6.53 -6.64
CA ALA A 314 -13.05 6.96 -6.81
C ALA A 314 -14.00 5.77 -6.94
N ARG A 315 -13.59 4.71 -7.63
CA ARG A 315 -14.39 3.46 -7.72
C ARG A 315 -14.45 2.73 -6.38
N ASN A 316 -13.37 2.75 -5.59
CA ASN A 316 -13.38 2.14 -4.26
C ASN A 316 -14.45 2.78 -3.35
N VAL A 317 -14.67 4.09 -3.45
CA VAL A 317 -15.73 4.78 -2.68
C VAL A 317 -17.11 4.17 -2.94
N ASP A 318 -17.36 3.68 -4.16
CA ASP A 318 -18.63 3.06 -4.58
C ASP A 318 -18.71 1.56 -4.18
N HIS A 319 -17.68 1.03 -3.49
CA HIS A 319 -17.62 -0.36 -3.03
C HIS A 319 -17.44 -0.40 -1.51
N ARG A 320 -18.03 -1.39 -0.85
CA ARG A 320 -17.87 -1.57 0.59
C ARG A 320 -17.02 -2.77 0.89
N GLY A 321 -15.97 -2.55 1.70
CA GLY A 321 -15.04 -3.59 2.12
C GLY A 321 -14.07 -4.07 1.04
N ALA A 322 -13.19 -4.99 1.39
CA ALA A 322 -12.18 -5.51 0.47
C ALA A 322 -12.66 -6.74 -0.32
N THR A 323 -13.73 -7.40 0.13
CA THR A 323 -14.25 -8.60 -0.54
C THR A 323 -14.93 -8.24 -1.87
N GLY A 324 -14.46 -8.81 -2.99
CA GLY A 324 -14.96 -8.50 -4.34
C GLY A 324 -14.44 -7.20 -4.93
N LEU A 325 -13.58 -6.48 -4.21
CA LEU A 325 -13.05 -5.19 -4.66
C LEU A 325 -12.29 -5.31 -5.98
N ALA A 326 -11.48 -6.34 -6.18
CA ALA A 326 -10.72 -6.54 -7.41
C ALA A 326 -11.63 -6.59 -8.64
N GLN A 327 -12.73 -7.37 -8.59
CA GLN A 327 -13.72 -7.47 -9.67
C GLN A 327 -14.42 -6.12 -9.91
N HIS A 328 -14.78 -5.43 -8.83
CA HIS A 328 -15.37 -4.10 -8.92
C HIS A 328 -14.42 -3.10 -9.59
N LEU A 329 -13.13 -3.09 -9.23
CA LEU A 329 -12.13 -2.22 -9.85
C LEU A 329 -11.88 -2.55 -11.32
N LYS A 330 -11.94 -3.84 -11.72
CA LYS A 330 -11.89 -4.26 -13.13
C LYS A 330 -13.15 -3.87 -13.91
N GLY A 331 -14.25 -3.56 -13.25
CA GLY A 331 -15.55 -3.30 -13.89
C GLY A 331 -16.31 -4.58 -14.22
N GLU A 332 -15.93 -5.68 -13.65
CA GLU A 332 -16.65 -6.94 -13.75
C GLU A 332 -17.91 -6.88 -12.91
N LEU A 333 -19.05 -7.30 -13.49
CA LEU A 333 -20.30 -7.42 -12.74
C LEU A 333 -20.16 -8.61 -11.77
N SER A 334 -20.15 -8.33 -10.48
CA SER A 334 -20.33 -9.40 -9.51
C SER A 334 -21.78 -9.88 -9.59
N VAL A 335 -21.98 -11.08 -10.12
CA VAL A 335 -23.26 -11.78 -9.96
C VAL A 335 -23.37 -12.11 -8.47
N LYS A 336 -24.28 -11.43 -7.76
CA LYS A 336 -24.64 -11.73 -6.36
C LYS A 336 -25.43 -13.02 -6.31
#